data_9f793a95fa3a4dbaf08f32457e4a21b3
#
_entry.id   9f793a95fa3a4dbaf08f32457e4a21b3
#
_cell.length_a   1.000
_cell.length_b   1.000
_cell.length_c   1.000
_cell.angle_alpha   90.00
_cell.angle_beta   90.00
_cell.angle_gamma   90.00
#
_symmetry.space_group_name_H-M   'P 1'
#
loop_
_entity.id
_entity.type
_entity.pdbx_description
1 polymer ?
#
loop_
_entity_poly.entity_id
_entity_poly.type
_entity_poly.pdbx_seq_one_letter_code
_entity_poly.pdbx_strand_id
1 'polypeptide(L)'
;MNSSFRPAFLTTLLFWLLGLTMLASASSCSQEQKEKIKDALPGGPAKAGGPQPTLDSVYIVKYMSAEPKFKDQIEWGKKFYRERDFRLGWFRNHELVPQAKTMLGVLNKAADEGLDPKEYKTKDFDKLFADLEAAQSDSTKRNALEKEIDVALSGTYFNWASDFYRGTVDPRAVKTIDWQVKRNKIKLHKALMTILKERESTYPYYEFEPLHPEYDQLKKALAEYRTLQRNGGWATIPAATKLKPGQTSPAVAALRQRLLGTKAPAAEAPVASTSATTDPASTPARTVANKPGNTGTAAPAAAAPGEKYDAELVQAVKSFQIQNGLNPDGVVGGETLRLLNIPVAQRIDQLILNMERWRWIPKRFEPNYLLVNIPDYKLHMIENNKEVFDMRVIVGKALNATPVFSDKMEYVVLAPYWNVPYSIIDKELRPKLAANAQATLDRLDMEVVKGSGAKATPIDANSIDWANLTPATWKYTLRRRPGPKNDLGDVKFIFPNSNDVYLHDTPHDELFSQAKRGFSHGCVRVAEPLKLAEYLLRNKPGWDMAKIEETIAGREEKYVSLPEHLPVYLVYFTSWVDEAGNVHFRDDIYGHDKSLAKEYFN
;
A
#
# COMPACT_ATOMS: atom_id res chain seq x y z
N MET A 1 -11.20 -17.86 -58.32
CA MET A 1 -9.94 -18.40 -58.84
C MET A 1 -8.90 -18.11 -57.76
N ASN A 2 -8.64 -19.12 -56.94
CA ASN A 2 -7.37 -19.89 -56.80
C ASN A 2 -6.19 -18.96 -56.44
N SER A 3 -5.39 -19.15 -55.43
CA SER A 3 -5.01 -20.27 -54.55
C SER A 3 -4.08 -19.72 -53.50
N SER A 4 -4.29 -20.08 -52.23
CA SER A 4 -3.41 -20.94 -51.40
C SER A 4 -1.90 -20.68 -51.47
N PHE A 5 -1.31 -20.37 -50.27
CA PHE A 5 -0.32 -21.28 -49.65
C PHE A 5 0.13 -20.71 -48.28
N ARG A 6 -0.09 -21.52 -47.22
CA ARG A 6 0.73 -21.55 -46.00
C ARG A 6 2.02 -22.34 -46.31
N PRO A 7 3.11 -22.13 -45.60
CA PRO A 7 3.43 -22.92 -44.42
C PRO A 7 4.10 -22.05 -43.31
N ALA A 8 3.99 -22.40 -42.15
CA ALA A 8 4.10 -23.53 -41.23
C ALA A 8 5.22 -23.29 -40.21
N PHE A 9 4.83 -23.41 -38.95
CA PHE A 9 5.55 -24.09 -37.88
C PHE A 9 7.06 -24.31 -38.09
N LEU A 10 7.87 -23.60 -37.30
CA LEU A 10 9.12 -24.09 -36.69
C LEU A 10 9.83 -22.97 -35.90
N THR A 11 9.29 -22.53 -34.76
CA THR A 11 10.09 -21.75 -33.77
C THR A 11 9.49 -21.77 -32.35
N THR A 12 8.85 -22.89 -31.98
CA THR A 12 8.28 -23.04 -30.63
C THR A 12 8.79 -24.28 -29.90
N LEU A 13 10.05 -24.65 -30.08
CA LEU A 13 10.60 -25.83 -29.39
C LEU A 13 11.98 -25.57 -28.71
N LEU A 14 12.38 -24.32 -28.52
CA LEU A 14 13.68 -24.00 -27.85
C LEU A 14 13.54 -23.22 -26.54
N PHE A 15 12.33 -22.95 -26.07
CA PHE A 15 12.11 -22.24 -24.79
C PHE A 15 11.65 -23.14 -23.63
N TRP A 16 11.55 -24.45 -23.84
CA TRP A 16 11.11 -25.41 -22.81
C TRP A 16 12.25 -26.18 -22.12
N LEU A 17 13.51 -25.95 -22.49
CA LEU A 17 14.67 -26.67 -21.92
C LEU A 17 15.56 -25.83 -20.98
N LEU A 18 15.27 -24.55 -20.78
CA LEU A 18 15.98 -23.68 -19.82
C LEU A 18 15.18 -23.37 -18.54
N GLY A 19 13.95 -23.89 -18.44
CA GLY A 19 13.07 -23.73 -17.26
C GLY A 19 13.24 -24.81 -16.18
N LEU A 20 14.04 -25.86 -16.41
CA LEU A 20 14.09 -27.02 -15.50
C LEU A 20 15.34 -27.09 -14.60
N THR A 21 16.23 -26.10 -14.65
CA THR A 21 17.46 -26.11 -13.84
C THR A 21 17.49 -25.08 -12.69
N MET A 22 16.42 -24.28 -12.50
CA MET A 22 16.31 -23.34 -11.37
C MET A 22 15.33 -23.75 -10.26
N LEU A 23 14.80 -24.97 -10.31
CA LEU A 23 13.90 -25.50 -9.26
C LEU A 23 14.62 -26.44 -8.26
N ALA A 24 15.94 -26.56 -8.33
CA ALA A 24 16.70 -27.48 -7.48
C ALA A 24 17.43 -26.83 -6.29
N SER A 25 17.40 -25.50 -6.12
CA SER A 25 18.12 -24.82 -5.02
C SER A 25 17.26 -24.24 -3.89
N ALA A 26 15.94 -24.47 -3.90
CA ALA A 26 15.04 -24.04 -2.82
C ALA A 26 14.69 -25.19 -1.83
N SER A 27 15.36 -26.34 -1.93
CA SER A 27 14.96 -27.56 -1.17
C SER A 27 15.89 -27.96 -0.02
N SER A 28 16.87 -27.16 0.39
CA SER A 28 17.83 -27.60 1.41
C SER A 28 17.59 -27.08 2.84
N CYS A 29 16.51 -26.31 3.07
CA CYS A 29 16.22 -25.81 4.43
C CYS A 29 14.98 -26.43 5.07
N SER A 30 14.49 -27.58 4.59
CA SER A 30 13.20 -28.14 5.03
C SER A 30 13.23 -29.56 5.58
N GLN A 31 14.34 -30.30 5.50
CA GLN A 31 14.34 -31.68 5.99
C GLN A 31 14.50 -31.77 7.50
N GLU A 32 15.37 -30.98 8.10
CA GLU A 32 15.58 -31.02 9.55
C GLU A 32 14.39 -30.44 10.37
N GLN A 33 13.69 -29.43 9.80
CA GLN A 33 12.44 -28.95 10.39
C GLN A 33 11.25 -29.90 10.11
N LYS A 34 11.26 -30.60 8.96
CA LYS A 34 10.25 -31.61 8.67
C LYS A 34 10.40 -32.86 9.54
N GLU A 35 11.61 -33.24 9.92
CA GLU A 35 11.83 -34.35 10.84
C GLU A 35 11.46 -34.00 12.28
N LYS A 36 11.84 -32.84 12.80
CA LYS A 36 11.43 -32.40 14.15
C LYS A 36 9.92 -32.24 14.33
N ILE A 37 9.18 -31.94 13.25
CA ILE A 37 7.71 -31.85 13.28
C ILE A 37 7.07 -33.24 13.07
N LYS A 38 7.74 -34.17 12.41
CA LYS A 38 7.26 -35.57 12.27
C LYS A 38 7.25 -36.30 13.61
N ASP A 39 8.17 -35.97 14.48
CA ASP A 39 8.33 -36.64 15.78
C ASP A 39 7.40 -36.07 16.88
N ALA A 40 6.71 -34.95 16.63
CA ALA A 40 5.84 -34.28 17.62
C ALA A 40 4.35 -34.62 17.50
N LEU A 41 3.93 -35.50 16.58
CA LEU A 41 2.54 -35.94 16.46
C LEU A 41 2.40 -37.46 16.66
N PRO A 42 1.50 -37.93 17.54
CA PRO A 42 1.27 -39.34 17.74
C PRO A 42 0.68 -39.98 16.47
N GLY A 43 1.46 -40.81 15.82
CA GLY A 43 1.05 -41.65 14.69
C GLY A 43 1.10 -43.12 15.08
N GLY A 44 0.29 -43.54 16.05
CA GLY A 44 0.09 -44.96 16.39
C GLY A 44 -1.30 -45.44 15.98
N PRO A 45 -1.51 -46.76 15.73
CA PRO A 45 -2.80 -47.30 15.37
C PRO A 45 -3.84 -47.07 16.47
N ALA A 46 -4.96 -46.45 16.12
CA ALA A 46 -6.07 -46.11 17.00
C ALA A 46 -6.55 -47.36 17.77
N LYS A 47 -6.32 -47.38 19.06
CA LYS A 47 -7.06 -48.30 19.95
C LYS A 47 -8.46 -47.74 20.14
N ALA A 48 -9.48 -48.58 19.91
CA ALA A 48 -10.89 -48.25 20.09
C ALA A 48 -11.13 -47.62 21.47
N GLY A 49 -11.20 -46.30 21.51
CA GLY A 49 -11.53 -45.53 22.72
C GLY A 49 -13.05 -45.29 22.74
N GLY A 50 -13.59 -45.14 23.95
CA GLY A 50 -15.01 -44.85 24.18
C GLY A 50 -15.52 -43.62 23.42
N PRO A 51 -16.77 -43.17 23.67
CA PRO A 51 -17.36 -42.03 22.92
C PRO A 51 -16.52 -40.77 23.13
N GLN A 52 -16.30 -40.07 22.02
CA GLN A 52 -15.57 -38.80 22.00
C GLN A 52 -16.25 -37.77 22.92
N PRO A 53 -15.50 -36.98 23.70
CA PRO A 53 -16.11 -36.00 24.59
C PRO A 53 -16.82 -34.91 23.83
N THR A 54 -17.88 -34.35 24.44
CA THR A 54 -18.57 -33.15 23.98
C THR A 54 -18.23 -31.96 24.87
N LEU A 55 -18.34 -30.79 24.29
CA LEU A 55 -18.22 -29.51 24.97
C LEU A 55 -19.61 -29.03 25.44
N ASP A 56 -19.64 -27.94 26.18
CA ASP A 56 -20.82 -27.16 26.46
C ASP A 56 -20.50 -25.66 26.41
N SER A 57 -21.53 -24.83 26.35
CA SER A 57 -21.34 -23.40 26.22
C SER A 57 -20.65 -22.76 27.41
N VAL A 58 -20.81 -23.33 28.62
CA VAL A 58 -20.21 -22.81 29.85
C VAL A 58 -18.70 -23.02 29.82
N TYR A 59 -18.28 -24.24 29.46
CA TYR A 59 -16.85 -24.58 29.31
C TYR A 59 -16.17 -23.67 28.28
N ILE A 60 -16.78 -23.51 27.09
CA ILE A 60 -16.24 -22.68 26.00
C ILE A 60 -16.05 -21.23 26.47
N VAL A 61 -17.09 -20.63 27.05
CA VAL A 61 -17.04 -19.24 27.52
C VAL A 61 -16.01 -19.10 28.63
N LYS A 62 -16.02 -20.00 29.61
CA LYS A 62 -15.06 -19.97 30.73
C LYS A 62 -13.61 -20.06 30.22
N TYR A 63 -13.34 -20.99 29.33
CA TYR A 63 -12.00 -21.19 28.77
C TYR A 63 -11.53 -19.96 27.96
N MET A 64 -12.35 -19.50 27.01
CA MET A 64 -11.98 -18.36 26.16
C MET A 64 -11.91 -17.05 26.94
N SER A 65 -12.73 -16.86 28.00
CA SER A 65 -12.66 -15.66 28.85
C SER A 65 -11.40 -15.62 29.73
N ALA A 66 -10.83 -16.77 30.05
CA ALA A 66 -9.61 -16.86 30.86
C ALA A 66 -8.36 -16.46 30.05
N GLU A 67 -8.42 -16.53 28.73
CA GLU A 67 -7.34 -16.11 27.85
C GLU A 67 -7.63 -14.71 27.28
N PRO A 68 -6.85 -13.67 27.65
CA PRO A 68 -7.13 -12.29 27.23
C PRO A 68 -7.26 -12.14 25.72
N LYS A 69 -6.44 -12.85 24.92
CA LYS A 69 -6.42 -12.80 23.47
C LYS A 69 -7.63 -13.46 22.80
N PHE A 70 -8.44 -14.21 23.52
CA PHE A 70 -9.65 -14.86 23.01
C PHE A 70 -10.94 -14.10 23.34
N LYS A 71 -10.89 -13.07 24.17
CA LYS A 71 -12.09 -12.37 24.65
C LYS A 71 -12.98 -11.86 23.52
N ASP A 72 -12.38 -11.23 22.52
CA ASP A 72 -13.09 -10.68 21.35
C ASP A 72 -13.59 -11.77 20.39
N GLN A 73 -13.14 -13.02 20.57
CA GLN A 73 -13.45 -14.15 19.71
C GLN A 73 -14.51 -15.09 20.31
N ILE A 74 -14.98 -14.84 21.53
CA ILE A 74 -15.93 -15.71 22.26
C ILE A 74 -17.20 -15.98 21.44
N GLU A 75 -17.76 -14.96 20.77
CA GLU A 75 -18.97 -15.13 19.97
C GLU A 75 -18.75 -16.02 18.74
N TRP A 76 -17.55 -16.02 18.15
CA TRP A 76 -17.20 -16.94 17.07
C TRP A 76 -17.08 -18.37 17.60
N GLY A 77 -16.43 -18.56 18.74
CA GLY A 77 -16.34 -19.85 19.42
C GLY A 77 -17.72 -20.42 19.73
N LYS A 78 -18.59 -19.65 20.36
CA LYS A 78 -19.98 -20.05 20.67
C LYS A 78 -20.76 -20.47 19.44
N LYS A 79 -20.67 -19.70 18.33
CA LYS A 79 -21.36 -20.02 17.07
C LYS A 79 -20.79 -21.27 16.43
N PHE A 80 -19.47 -21.42 16.41
CA PHE A 80 -18.78 -22.59 15.84
C PHE A 80 -19.22 -23.88 16.50
N TYR A 81 -19.13 -23.97 17.82
CA TYR A 81 -19.48 -25.18 18.55
C TYR A 81 -20.98 -25.44 18.57
N ARG A 82 -21.83 -24.45 18.65
CA ARG A 82 -23.29 -24.61 18.55
C ARG A 82 -23.70 -25.24 17.22
N GLU A 83 -23.15 -24.80 16.11
CA GLU A 83 -23.43 -25.36 14.78
C GLU A 83 -22.87 -26.78 14.58
N ARG A 84 -22.06 -27.26 15.53
CA ARG A 84 -21.50 -28.61 15.58
C ARG A 84 -22.14 -29.50 16.64
N ASP A 85 -23.25 -29.09 17.23
CA ASP A 85 -23.85 -29.78 18.38
C ASP A 85 -22.85 -30.02 19.53
N PHE A 86 -21.97 -29.05 19.77
CA PHE A 86 -20.90 -29.05 20.77
C PHE A 86 -19.87 -30.19 20.61
N ARG A 87 -19.79 -30.81 19.43
CA ARG A 87 -18.75 -31.79 19.11
C ARG A 87 -17.42 -31.10 18.85
N LEU A 88 -16.30 -31.78 19.21
CA LEU A 88 -14.96 -31.30 18.96
C LEU A 88 -14.75 -31.02 17.46
N GLY A 89 -14.03 -29.93 17.17
CA GLY A 89 -13.71 -29.51 15.81
C GLY A 89 -12.45 -30.15 15.27
N TRP A 90 -11.45 -30.23 16.11
CA TRP A 90 -10.08 -30.59 15.75
C TRP A 90 -9.74 -32.07 16.02
N PHE A 91 -10.69 -32.84 16.54
CA PHE A 91 -10.54 -34.27 16.80
C PHE A 91 -11.61 -35.09 16.08
N ARG A 92 -11.23 -36.27 15.59
CA ARG A 92 -12.12 -37.33 15.08
C ARG A 92 -11.64 -38.66 15.65
N ASN A 93 -12.52 -39.39 16.34
CA ASN A 93 -12.19 -40.68 16.99
C ASN A 93 -10.93 -40.61 17.89
N HIS A 94 -10.81 -39.52 18.67
CA HIS A 94 -9.67 -39.25 19.53
C HIS A 94 -8.34 -38.92 18.80
N GLU A 95 -8.37 -38.79 17.50
CA GLU A 95 -7.22 -38.38 16.67
C GLU A 95 -7.34 -36.92 16.24
N LEU A 96 -6.23 -36.18 16.33
CA LEU A 96 -6.14 -34.82 15.85
C LEU A 96 -6.26 -34.77 14.33
N VAL A 97 -7.14 -33.91 13.80
CA VAL A 97 -7.31 -33.77 12.34
C VAL A 97 -6.06 -33.12 11.70
N PRO A 98 -5.71 -33.50 10.46
CA PRO A 98 -4.54 -32.96 9.75
C PRO A 98 -4.52 -31.43 9.64
N GLN A 99 -5.69 -30.81 9.60
CA GLN A 99 -5.85 -29.34 9.51
C GLN A 99 -5.25 -28.62 10.75
N ALA A 100 -5.20 -29.25 11.92
CA ALA A 100 -4.55 -28.69 13.09
C ALA A 100 -3.06 -28.43 12.85
N LYS A 101 -2.36 -29.40 12.23
CA LYS A 101 -0.95 -29.26 11.86
C LYS A 101 -0.74 -28.15 10.82
N THR A 102 -1.60 -28.09 9.81
CA THR A 102 -1.57 -27.05 8.78
C THR A 102 -1.73 -25.66 9.43
N MET A 103 -2.69 -25.51 10.34
CA MET A 103 -2.90 -24.26 11.06
C MET A 103 -1.68 -23.83 11.87
N LEU A 104 -1.09 -24.74 12.67
CA LEU A 104 0.10 -24.42 13.44
C LEU A 104 1.28 -24.00 12.53
N GLY A 105 1.40 -24.63 11.36
CA GLY A 105 2.36 -24.21 10.32
C GLY A 105 2.12 -22.79 9.81
N VAL A 106 0.85 -22.39 9.62
CA VAL A 106 0.46 -21.03 9.23
C VAL A 106 0.80 -20.04 10.34
N LEU A 107 0.48 -20.34 11.59
CA LEU A 107 0.78 -19.48 12.73
C LEU A 107 2.29 -19.24 12.91
N ASN A 108 3.11 -20.26 12.70
CA ASN A 108 4.57 -20.12 12.74
C ASN A 108 5.11 -19.18 11.63
N LYS A 109 4.34 -19.00 10.55
CA LYS A 109 4.66 -18.11 9.45
C LYS A 109 3.90 -16.78 9.51
N ALA A 110 3.23 -16.47 10.62
CA ALA A 110 2.47 -15.21 10.76
C ALA A 110 3.34 -13.97 10.47
N ALA A 111 4.64 -14.04 10.76
CA ALA A 111 5.58 -13.00 10.39
C ALA A 111 5.61 -12.73 8.88
N ASP A 112 5.48 -13.74 8.03
CA ASP A 112 5.48 -13.57 6.57
C ASP A 112 4.29 -12.72 6.10
N GLU A 113 3.23 -12.70 6.91
CA GLU A 113 2.05 -11.84 6.73
C GLU A 113 2.21 -10.46 7.40
N GLY A 114 3.38 -10.14 7.94
CA GLY A 114 3.59 -8.91 8.71
C GLY A 114 3.04 -8.96 10.13
N LEU A 115 2.37 -10.04 10.55
CA LEU A 115 1.79 -10.22 11.88
C LEU A 115 2.85 -10.67 12.91
N ASP A 116 2.68 -10.33 14.19
CA ASP A 116 3.58 -10.82 15.24
C ASP A 116 3.20 -12.26 15.64
N PRO A 117 4.07 -13.25 15.41
CA PRO A 117 3.79 -14.64 15.81
C PRO A 117 3.56 -14.83 17.32
N LYS A 118 4.07 -13.92 18.17
CA LYS A 118 3.87 -13.99 19.62
C LYS A 118 2.41 -13.80 20.02
N GLU A 119 1.64 -13.07 19.20
CA GLU A 119 0.23 -12.83 19.44
C GLU A 119 -0.62 -14.11 19.34
N TYR A 120 -0.10 -15.14 18.67
CA TYR A 120 -0.80 -16.41 18.42
C TYR A 120 -0.23 -17.58 19.24
N LYS A 121 0.83 -17.37 20.01
CA LYS A 121 1.41 -18.36 20.95
C LYS A 121 0.73 -18.29 22.31
N THR A 122 -0.60 -18.47 22.33
CA THR A 122 -1.41 -18.40 23.54
C THR A 122 -1.28 -19.65 24.41
N LYS A 123 -0.85 -20.77 23.84
CA LYS A 123 -0.62 -22.05 24.50
C LYS A 123 0.64 -22.73 23.97
N ASP A 124 1.28 -23.51 24.84
CA ASP A 124 2.33 -24.43 24.45
C ASP A 124 1.68 -25.71 23.89
N PHE A 125 1.40 -25.68 22.57
CA PHE A 125 0.77 -26.82 21.90
C PHE A 125 1.67 -28.07 21.91
N ASP A 126 2.98 -27.91 21.86
CA ASP A 126 3.91 -29.04 21.91
C ASP A 126 3.78 -29.79 23.25
N LYS A 127 3.71 -29.03 24.37
CA LYS A 127 3.43 -29.60 25.68
C LYS A 127 2.06 -30.24 25.77
N LEU A 128 1.02 -29.59 25.28
CA LEU A 128 -0.35 -30.12 25.28
C LEU A 128 -0.46 -31.43 24.50
N PHE A 129 0.24 -31.55 23.38
CA PHE A 129 0.27 -32.78 22.58
C PHE A 129 1.06 -33.90 23.29
N ALA A 130 2.20 -33.57 23.91
CA ALA A 130 2.94 -34.53 24.72
C ALA A 130 2.13 -35.06 25.94
N ASP A 131 1.43 -34.13 26.63
CA ASP A 131 0.54 -34.52 27.74
C ASP A 131 -0.63 -35.38 27.27
N LEU A 132 -1.20 -35.12 26.06
CA LEU A 132 -2.24 -35.92 25.44
C LEU A 132 -1.73 -37.34 25.09
N GLU A 133 -0.53 -37.45 24.56
CA GLU A 133 0.11 -38.72 24.25
C GLU A 133 0.32 -39.56 25.52
N ALA A 134 0.82 -38.93 26.58
CA ALA A 134 1.02 -39.58 27.86
C ALA A 134 -0.30 -40.03 28.54
N ALA A 135 -1.42 -39.42 28.18
CA ALA A 135 -2.75 -39.69 28.73
C ALA A 135 -3.56 -40.75 27.96
N GLN A 136 -3.00 -41.44 26.97
CA GLN A 136 -3.75 -42.39 26.11
C GLN A 136 -4.47 -43.52 26.87
N SER A 137 -3.92 -43.99 27.98
CA SER A 137 -4.51 -45.02 28.83
C SER A 137 -5.51 -44.50 29.86
N ASP A 138 -5.51 -43.17 30.13
CA ASP A 138 -6.41 -42.51 31.08
C ASP A 138 -7.50 -41.73 30.28
N SER A 139 -8.65 -42.36 30.11
CA SER A 139 -9.74 -41.77 29.34
C SER A 139 -10.26 -40.42 29.89
N THR A 140 -10.21 -40.25 31.22
CA THR A 140 -10.67 -39.00 31.88
C THR A 140 -9.71 -37.87 31.56
N LYS A 141 -8.40 -38.10 31.76
CA LYS A 141 -7.36 -37.10 31.46
C LYS A 141 -7.28 -36.82 29.97
N ARG A 142 -7.33 -37.85 29.12
CA ARG A 142 -7.36 -37.70 27.66
C ARG A 142 -8.53 -36.83 27.22
N ASN A 143 -9.75 -37.14 27.67
CA ASN A 143 -10.95 -36.37 27.29
C ASN A 143 -10.86 -34.89 27.75
N ALA A 144 -10.28 -34.62 28.91
CA ALA A 144 -10.05 -33.26 29.39
C ALA A 144 -9.08 -32.49 28.49
N LEU A 145 -7.95 -33.13 28.12
CA LEU A 145 -6.94 -32.56 27.23
C LEU A 145 -7.49 -32.32 25.81
N GLU A 146 -8.25 -33.27 25.27
CA GLU A 146 -8.91 -33.07 23.96
C GLU A 146 -9.83 -31.84 23.93
N LYS A 147 -10.62 -31.62 25.00
CA LYS A 147 -11.46 -30.42 25.12
C LYS A 147 -10.61 -29.15 25.22
N GLU A 148 -9.55 -29.17 25.98
CA GLU A 148 -8.65 -28.04 26.15
C GLU A 148 -7.98 -27.67 24.83
N ILE A 149 -7.36 -28.63 24.15
CA ILE A 149 -6.68 -28.46 22.86
C ILE A 149 -7.65 -27.97 21.80
N ASP A 150 -8.85 -28.53 21.73
CA ASP A 150 -9.86 -28.16 20.73
C ASP A 150 -10.29 -26.70 20.85
N VAL A 151 -10.59 -26.24 22.09
CA VAL A 151 -10.98 -24.84 22.30
C VAL A 151 -9.78 -23.89 22.15
N ALA A 152 -8.57 -24.32 22.56
CA ALA A 152 -7.35 -23.56 22.37
C ALA A 152 -7.05 -23.32 20.89
N LEU A 153 -7.10 -24.37 20.06
CA LEU A 153 -6.91 -24.27 18.61
C LEU A 153 -7.96 -23.38 17.95
N SER A 154 -9.23 -23.52 18.35
CA SER A 154 -10.32 -22.69 17.82
C SER A 154 -10.14 -21.22 18.20
N GLY A 155 -9.80 -20.93 19.47
CA GLY A 155 -9.54 -19.56 19.93
C GLY A 155 -8.36 -18.93 19.20
N THR A 156 -7.28 -19.67 19.05
CA THR A 156 -6.08 -19.22 18.32
C THR A 156 -6.38 -18.98 16.84
N TYR A 157 -7.15 -19.88 16.21
CA TYR A 157 -7.60 -19.66 14.82
C TYR A 157 -8.41 -18.37 14.68
N PHE A 158 -9.41 -18.16 15.55
CA PHE A 158 -10.25 -16.98 15.46
C PHE A 158 -9.48 -15.68 15.70
N ASN A 159 -8.52 -15.70 16.62
CA ASN A 159 -7.63 -14.57 16.85
C ASN A 159 -6.81 -14.26 15.58
N TRP A 160 -6.05 -15.23 15.08
CA TRP A 160 -5.26 -15.08 13.87
C TRP A 160 -6.10 -14.70 12.65
N ALA A 161 -7.22 -15.39 12.41
CA ALA A 161 -8.07 -15.15 11.25
C ALA A 161 -8.75 -13.78 11.29
N SER A 162 -9.09 -13.27 12.50
CA SER A 162 -9.57 -11.91 12.66
C SER A 162 -8.52 -10.90 12.18
N ASP A 163 -7.29 -11.04 12.64
CA ASP A 163 -6.20 -10.14 12.29
C ASP A 163 -5.83 -10.24 10.82
N PHE A 164 -5.74 -11.47 10.31
CA PHE A 164 -5.40 -11.72 8.90
C PHE A 164 -6.44 -11.16 7.93
N TYR A 165 -7.73 -11.35 8.18
CA TYR A 165 -8.79 -10.96 7.24
C TYR A 165 -9.36 -9.57 7.47
N ARG A 166 -9.20 -8.99 8.64
CA ARG A 166 -9.86 -7.73 9.01
C ARG A 166 -8.88 -6.64 9.45
N GLY A 167 -7.61 -7.02 9.63
CA GLY A 167 -6.58 -6.18 10.23
C GLY A 167 -6.57 -6.25 11.76
N THR A 168 -5.37 -6.07 12.30
CA THR A 168 -5.11 -6.04 13.75
C THR A 168 -5.67 -4.78 14.38
N VAL A 169 -5.57 -3.63 13.69
CA VAL A 169 -6.06 -2.33 14.17
C VAL A 169 -7.42 -2.00 13.55
N ASP A 170 -8.38 -1.52 14.34
CA ASP A 170 -9.58 -0.89 13.77
C ASP A 170 -9.25 0.56 13.38
N PRO A 171 -9.19 0.89 12.08
CA PRO A 171 -8.80 2.23 11.63
C PRO A 171 -9.71 3.34 12.18
N ARG A 172 -10.97 3.03 12.50
CA ARG A 172 -11.93 3.99 13.07
C ARG A 172 -11.68 4.28 14.56
N ALA A 173 -10.95 3.40 15.25
CA ALA A 173 -10.51 3.62 16.63
C ALA A 173 -9.29 4.54 16.71
N VAL A 174 -8.54 4.70 15.64
CA VAL A 174 -7.35 5.58 15.59
C VAL A 174 -7.80 7.01 15.30
N LYS A 175 -7.94 7.82 16.34
CA LYS A 175 -8.50 9.19 16.28
C LYS A 175 -7.84 10.14 15.27
N THR A 176 -6.60 9.88 14.90
CA THR A 176 -5.81 10.72 13.99
C THR A 176 -5.91 10.27 12.52
N ILE A 177 -6.60 9.17 12.25
CA ILE A 177 -6.80 8.64 10.90
C ILE A 177 -8.29 8.78 10.57
N ASP A 178 -8.62 9.66 9.63
CA ASP A 178 -9.99 9.74 9.11
C ASP A 178 -10.20 8.66 8.03
N TRP A 179 -10.42 7.43 8.51
CA TRP A 179 -10.64 6.26 7.67
C TRP A 179 -12.08 5.78 7.77
N GLN A 180 -12.83 5.99 6.71
CA GLN A 180 -14.27 5.68 6.69
C GLN A 180 -14.62 4.47 5.81
N VAL A 181 -13.63 3.79 5.24
CA VAL A 181 -13.87 2.55 4.48
C VAL A 181 -14.38 1.47 5.43
N LYS A 182 -15.48 0.84 5.05
CA LYS A 182 -16.08 -0.23 5.85
C LYS A 182 -15.19 -1.47 5.82
N ARG A 183 -14.83 -1.97 7.01
CA ARG A 183 -14.07 -3.23 7.12
C ARG A 183 -14.86 -4.41 6.56
N ASN A 184 -14.13 -5.36 6.01
CA ASN A 184 -14.70 -6.63 5.52
C ASN A 184 -15.45 -7.38 6.64
N LYS A 185 -16.62 -7.90 6.30
CA LYS A 185 -17.42 -8.75 7.19
C LYS A 185 -17.22 -10.20 6.79
N ILE A 186 -16.42 -10.94 7.55
CA ILE A 186 -16.25 -12.38 7.37
C ILE A 186 -16.90 -13.13 8.53
N LYS A 187 -17.54 -14.26 8.23
CA LYS A 187 -18.10 -15.17 9.23
C LYS A 187 -17.07 -16.23 9.58
N LEU A 188 -16.13 -15.90 10.49
CA LEU A 188 -14.97 -16.74 10.81
C LEU A 188 -15.36 -18.16 11.24
N HIS A 189 -16.47 -18.35 11.98
CA HIS A 189 -16.97 -19.68 12.33
C HIS A 189 -17.33 -20.53 11.11
N LYS A 190 -17.89 -19.92 10.05
CA LYS A 190 -18.18 -20.63 8.78
C LYS A 190 -16.89 -20.97 8.04
N ALA A 191 -15.93 -20.06 8.04
CA ALA A 191 -14.62 -20.31 7.46
C ALA A 191 -13.94 -21.52 8.11
N LEU A 192 -13.88 -21.57 9.45
CA LEU A 192 -13.32 -22.69 10.18
C LEU A 192 -14.09 -23.99 9.90
N MET A 193 -15.43 -23.94 9.83
CA MET A 193 -16.23 -25.10 9.49
C MET A 193 -15.91 -25.65 8.10
N THR A 194 -15.69 -24.79 7.13
CA THR A 194 -15.32 -25.20 5.75
C THR A 194 -13.93 -25.84 5.75
N ILE A 195 -12.95 -25.22 6.36
CA ILE A 195 -11.58 -25.76 6.48
C ILE A 195 -11.59 -27.15 7.09
N LEU A 196 -12.37 -27.38 8.16
CA LEU A 196 -12.41 -28.64 8.88
C LEU A 196 -13.24 -29.74 8.19
N LYS A 197 -14.03 -29.39 7.15
CA LYS A 197 -14.77 -30.38 6.34
C LYS A 197 -13.90 -31.03 5.27
N GLU A 198 -12.92 -30.30 4.75
CA GLU A 198 -12.01 -30.83 3.75
C GLU A 198 -11.18 -31.98 4.32
N ARG A 199 -11.15 -33.12 3.62
CA ARG A 199 -10.45 -34.32 4.10
C ARG A 199 -8.94 -34.22 3.98
N GLU A 200 -8.45 -33.39 3.05
CA GLU A 200 -7.03 -33.23 2.79
C GLU A 200 -6.47 -31.99 3.48
N SER A 201 -5.30 -32.13 4.11
CA SER A 201 -4.63 -31.09 4.90
C SER A 201 -4.03 -29.96 4.11
N THR A 202 -4.27 -29.92 2.81
CA THR A 202 -3.62 -28.99 1.86
C THR A 202 -4.40 -27.71 1.61
N TYR A 203 -5.64 -27.59 2.16
CA TYR A 203 -6.41 -26.36 2.01
C TYR A 203 -5.74 -25.21 2.78
N PRO A 204 -5.17 -24.22 2.09
CA PRO A 204 -4.50 -23.10 2.77
C PRO A 204 -5.56 -22.23 3.45
N TYR A 205 -5.36 -21.91 4.71
CA TYR A 205 -6.28 -21.09 5.50
C TYR A 205 -6.57 -19.73 4.88
N TYR A 206 -5.59 -19.13 4.21
CA TYR A 206 -5.70 -17.83 3.54
C TYR A 206 -6.38 -17.91 2.17
N GLU A 207 -6.50 -19.09 1.54
CA GLU A 207 -7.23 -19.25 0.27
C GLU A 207 -8.74 -19.28 0.46
N PHE A 208 -9.21 -19.46 1.70
CA PHE A 208 -10.65 -19.43 1.98
C PHE A 208 -11.29 -18.13 1.50
N GLU A 209 -10.60 -17.02 1.70
CA GLU A 209 -10.91 -15.72 1.13
C GLU A 209 -9.61 -14.98 0.81
N PRO A 210 -9.12 -15.05 -0.44
CA PRO A 210 -7.88 -14.36 -0.82
C PRO A 210 -8.02 -12.85 -0.58
N LEU A 211 -6.94 -12.24 -0.11
CA LEU A 211 -6.82 -10.80 -0.04
C LEU A 211 -6.59 -10.22 -1.44
N HIS A 212 -6.55 -8.89 -1.54
CA HIS A 212 -6.31 -8.22 -2.82
C HIS A 212 -4.96 -8.64 -3.43
N PRO A 213 -4.81 -8.76 -4.77
CA PRO A 213 -3.54 -9.16 -5.40
C PRO A 213 -2.33 -8.32 -5.00
N GLU A 214 -2.51 -7.01 -4.76
CA GLU A 214 -1.45 -6.12 -4.30
C GLU A 214 -0.93 -6.47 -2.91
N TYR A 215 -1.76 -7.10 -2.08
CA TYR A 215 -1.31 -7.64 -0.79
C TYR A 215 -0.22 -8.70 -0.98
N ASP A 216 -0.40 -9.61 -1.94
CA ASP A 216 0.57 -10.66 -2.23
C ASP A 216 1.87 -10.10 -2.79
N GLN A 217 1.81 -9.00 -3.56
CA GLN A 217 3.00 -8.31 -4.04
C GLN A 217 3.77 -7.66 -2.87
N LEU A 218 3.07 -6.99 -1.96
CA LEU A 218 3.69 -6.42 -0.76
C LEU A 218 4.30 -7.50 0.15
N LYS A 219 3.65 -8.66 0.28
CA LYS A 219 4.19 -9.81 1.02
C LYS A 219 5.51 -10.32 0.43
N LYS A 220 5.61 -10.41 -0.90
CA LYS A 220 6.87 -10.75 -1.59
C LYS A 220 7.95 -9.71 -1.30
N ALA A 221 7.62 -8.43 -1.46
CA ALA A 221 8.52 -7.33 -1.14
C ALA A 221 8.99 -7.37 0.32
N LEU A 222 8.09 -7.66 1.28
CA LEU A 222 8.42 -7.81 2.69
C LEU A 222 9.46 -8.92 2.91
N ALA A 223 9.32 -10.07 2.24
CA ALA A 223 10.26 -11.18 2.33
C ALA A 223 11.65 -10.80 1.80
N GLU A 224 11.71 -10.05 0.68
CA GLU A 224 12.95 -9.53 0.09
C GLU A 224 13.64 -8.52 1.02
N TYR A 225 12.90 -7.55 1.57
CA TYR A 225 13.44 -6.54 2.48
C TYR A 225 13.91 -7.15 3.81
N ARG A 226 13.23 -8.18 4.32
CA ARG A 226 13.69 -8.94 5.49
C ARG A 226 14.97 -9.72 5.20
N THR A 227 15.10 -10.27 4.00
CA THR A 227 16.34 -10.93 3.58
C THR A 227 17.47 -9.92 3.49
N LEU A 228 17.21 -8.77 2.90
CA LEU A 228 18.16 -7.66 2.87
C LEU A 228 18.57 -7.21 4.29
N GLN A 229 17.63 -7.11 5.22
CA GLN A 229 17.91 -6.77 6.62
C GLN A 229 18.80 -7.82 7.30
N ARG A 230 18.52 -9.12 7.11
CA ARG A 230 19.35 -10.20 7.67
C ARG A 230 20.77 -10.19 7.12
N ASN A 231 20.95 -9.72 5.89
CA ASN A 231 22.26 -9.57 5.26
C ASN A 231 22.97 -8.26 5.64
N GLY A 232 22.52 -7.54 6.66
CA GLY A 232 23.12 -6.31 7.17
C GLY A 232 22.52 -5.01 6.58
N GLY A 233 21.52 -5.10 5.71
CA GLY A 233 20.87 -3.93 5.09
C GLY A 233 21.78 -3.20 4.11
N TRP A 234 21.62 -1.90 4.04
CA TRP A 234 22.47 -1.02 3.22
C TRP A 234 23.22 0.01 4.07
N ALA A 235 24.42 0.36 3.61
CA ALA A 235 25.23 1.39 4.24
C ALA A 235 24.62 2.80 4.03
N THR A 236 24.80 3.66 5.03
CA THR A 236 24.40 5.06 4.95
C THR A 236 25.34 5.84 4.03
N ILE A 237 24.79 6.63 3.13
CA ILE A 237 25.55 7.57 2.29
C ILE A 237 25.80 8.83 3.09
N PRO A 238 27.03 9.40 3.10
CA PRO A 238 27.36 10.58 3.92
C PRO A 238 26.41 11.75 3.68
N ALA A 239 25.98 12.41 4.74
CA ALA A 239 24.95 13.47 4.72
C ALA A 239 25.29 14.70 3.86
N ALA A 240 26.57 15.04 3.74
CA ALA A 240 27.03 16.16 2.90
C ALA A 240 27.13 15.82 1.40
N THR A 241 26.73 14.62 1.01
CA THR A 241 26.85 14.15 -0.38
C THR A 241 25.91 14.91 -1.30
N LYS A 242 26.46 15.53 -2.33
CA LYS A 242 25.72 16.08 -3.46
C LYS A 242 26.41 15.64 -4.74
N LEU A 243 25.72 14.84 -5.55
CA LEU A 243 26.29 14.25 -6.77
C LEU A 243 25.46 14.64 -7.98
N LYS A 244 26.15 15.01 -9.05
CA LYS A 244 25.58 15.25 -10.38
C LYS A 244 26.15 14.24 -11.38
N PRO A 245 25.43 13.94 -12.46
CA PRO A 245 25.93 13.11 -13.54
C PRO A 245 27.35 13.51 -14.01
N GLY A 246 28.21 12.55 -14.23
CA GLY A 246 29.58 12.75 -14.69
C GLY A 246 30.62 13.02 -13.60
N GLN A 247 30.21 13.33 -12.36
CA GLN A 247 31.14 13.57 -11.26
C GLN A 247 31.83 12.29 -10.78
N THR A 248 33.01 12.48 -10.19
CA THR A 248 33.78 11.42 -9.54
C THR A 248 33.87 11.74 -8.05
N SER A 249 33.54 10.75 -7.20
CA SER A 249 33.57 10.92 -5.73
C SER A 249 33.59 9.54 -5.05
N PRO A 250 34.26 9.36 -3.92
CA PRO A 250 34.18 8.15 -3.11
C PRO A 250 32.73 7.78 -2.69
N ALA A 251 31.84 8.77 -2.56
CA ALA A 251 30.43 8.52 -2.25
C ALA A 251 29.67 7.84 -3.41
N VAL A 252 30.19 7.89 -4.64
CA VAL A 252 29.58 7.20 -5.80
C VAL A 252 29.67 5.69 -5.63
N ALA A 253 30.74 5.16 -5.06
CA ALA A 253 30.87 3.72 -4.81
C ALA A 253 29.78 3.23 -3.83
N ALA A 254 29.51 3.97 -2.75
CA ALA A 254 28.43 3.66 -1.82
C ALA A 254 27.05 3.78 -2.49
N LEU A 255 26.83 4.79 -3.32
CA LEU A 255 25.60 4.97 -4.09
C LEU A 255 25.38 3.82 -5.08
N ARG A 256 26.43 3.41 -5.80
CA ARG A 256 26.40 2.28 -6.73
C ARG A 256 26.05 0.98 -6.00
N GLN A 257 26.72 0.69 -4.90
CA GLN A 257 26.41 -0.47 -4.06
C GLN A 257 24.95 -0.44 -3.58
N ARG A 258 24.45 0.73 -3.20
CA ARG A 258 23.07 0.91 -2.72
C ARG A 258 22.02 0.64 -3.79
N LEU A 259 22.24 1.04 -5.04
CA LEU A 259 21.27 1.00 -6.12
C LEU A 259 21.44 -0.16 -7.10
N LEU A 260 22.66 -0.59 -7.35
CA LEU A 260 23.00 -1.62 -8.33
C LEU A 260 23.50 -2.93 -7.69
N GLY A 261 23.69 -2.94 -6.36
CA GLY A 261 24.26 -4.08 -5.65
C GLY A 261 25.76 -4.28 -5.93
N THR A 262 26.30 -5.45 -5.56
CA THR A 262 27.73 -5.79 -5.72
C THR A 262 28.13 -6.19 -7.14
N LYS A 263 27.40 -5.80 -8.17
CA LYS A 263 27.95 -5.87 -9.53
C LYS A 263 29.03 -4.80 -9.65
N ALA A 264 30.25 -5.14 -9.19
CA ALA A 264 31.44 -4.44 -9.66
C ALA A 264 31.44 -4.51 -11.19
N PRO A 265 31.73 -3.41 -11.91
CA PRO A 265 31.98 -3.50 -13.34
C PRO A 265 33.04 -4.58 -13.52
N ALA A 266 32.79 -5.54 -14.41
CA ALA A 266 33.83 -6.48 -14.82
C ALA A 266 35.05 -5.65 -15.19
N ALA A 267 36.15 -5.82 -14.47
CA ALA A 267 37.40 -5.21 -14.85
C ALA A 267 37.67 -5.63 -16.30
N GLU A 268 37.73 -4.68 -17.23
CA GLU A 268 38.22 -4.96 -18.54
C GLU A 268 39.59 -5.61 -18.35
N ALA A 269 39.69 -6.88 -18.74
CA ALA A 269 40.94 -7.60 -18.70
C ALA A 269 41.95 -6.80 -19.54
N PRO A 270 43.17 -6.53 -19.01
CA PRO A 270 44.15 -5.83 -19.79
C PRO A 270 44.42 -6.65 -21.05
N VAL A 271 44.24 -6.04 -22.21
CA VAL A 271 44.58 -6.61 -23.50
C VAL A 271 46.08 -6.88 -23.46
N ALA A 272 46.45 -8.15 -23.37
CA ALA A 272 47.84 -8.57 -23.45
C ALA A 272 48.36 -8.26 -24.85
N SER A 273 49.16 -7.22 -24.97
CA SER A 273 50.00 -7.01 -26.16
C SER A 273 51.16 -8.01 -26.11
N THR A 274 51.05 -9.04 -26.93
CA THR A 274 52.15 -9.93 -27.25
C THR A 274 53.16 -9.18 -28.10
N SER A 275 54.36 -8.95 -27.55
CA SER A 275 55.58 -8.88 -28.39
C SER A 275 56.70 -9.53 -27.61
N ALA A 276 57.31 -10.49 -28.33
CA ALA A 276 58.31 -11.40 -27.85
C ALA A 276 59.74 -10.82 -27.92
N THR A 277 60.58 -11.42 -27.11
CA THR A 277 61.96 -11.79 -27.27
C THR A 277 63.06 -10.97 -26.64
N THR A 278 63.77 -11.72 -25.85
CA THR A 278 65.21 -11.95 -25.62
C THR A 278 65.94 -11.23 -24.49
N ASP A 279 66.39 -12.09 -23.58
CA ASP A 279 67.37 -12.02 -22.50
C ASP A 279 68.80 -11.66 -22.99
N PRO A 280 69.88 -11.57 -22.14
CA PRO A 280 70.00 -11.36 -20.72
C PRO A 280 71.18 -10.44 -20.25
N ALA A 281 71.28 -10.26 -18.94
CA ALA A 281 72.51 -10.10 -18.13
C ALA A 281 73.00 -8.72 -17.72
N SER A 282 73.16 -8.65 -16.42
CA SER A 282 74.20 -8.04 -15.57
C SER A 282 73.82 -6.84 -14.69
N THR A 283 73.88 -7.13 -13.43
CA THR A 283 74.07 -6.24 -12.26
C THR A 283 75.57 -5.81 -12.17
N PRO A 284 76.07 -4.85 -11.36
CA PRO A 284 75.41 -4.08 -10.28
C PRO A 284 75.89 -2.61 -10.05
N ALA A 285 75.26 -1.93 -9.16
CA ALA A 285 75.81 -1.02 -8.13
C ALA A 285 76.01 0.48 -8.37
N ARG A 286 75.45 1.20 -7.46
CA ARG A 286 75.97 2.23 -6.56
C ARG A 286 75.45 3.69 -6.70
N THR A 287 74.76 4.03 -5.65
CA THR A 287 74.61 5.35 -4.93
C THR A 287 75.23 6.60 -5.60
N VAL A 288 74.39 7.71 -5.54
CA VAL A 288 74.73 8.92 -4.85
C VAL A 288 73.50 9.91 -4.84
N ALA A 289 73.29 10.58 -3.72
CA ALA A 289 72.29 11.58 -3.42
C ALA A 289 72.47 12.89 -4.20
N ASN A 290 71.35 13.58 -4.49
CA ASN A 290 71.15 14.97 -4.00
C ASN A 290 69.79 15.58 -4.41
N LYS A 291 69.28 16.40 -3.55
CA LYS A 291 68.14 17.27 -3.42
C LYS A 291 68.23 18.51 -4.33
N PRO A 292 67.24 19.46 -4.33
CA PRO A 292 65.77 19.36 -4.42
C PRO A 292 65.15 20.27 -5.51
N GLY A 293 63.83 20.18 -5.66
CA GLY A 293 63.03 21.28 -6.19
C GLY A 293 62.37 21.05 -7.52
N ASN A 294 61.13 20.61 -7.49
CA ASN A 294 60.15 21.16 -8.41
C ASN A 294 58.75 20.90 -7.86
N THR A 295 58.00 21.95 -7.63
CA THR A 295 56.58 21.94 -7.33
C THR A 295 55.84 21.52 -8.59
N GLY A 296 55.72 20.19 -8.78
CA GLY A 296 54.83 19.62 -9.76
C GLY A 296 53.44 19.51 -9.12
N THR A 297 52.47 20.26 -9.62
CA THR A 297 51.06 20.00 -9.43
C THR A 297 50.78 18.54 -9.71
N ALA A 298 50.48 17.75 -8.69
CA ALA A 298 50.07 16.36 -8.83
C ALA A 298 48.85 16.32 -9.75
N ALA A 299 48.94 15.60 -10.85
CA ALA A 299 47.78 15.25 -11.66
C ALA A 299 46.75 14.58 -10.74
N PRO A 300 45.45 14.89 -10.88
CA PRO A 300 44.45 14.23 -10.08
C PRO A 300 44.61 12.71 -10.23
N ALA A 301 44.75 12.02 -9.11
CA ALA A 301 44.81 10.55 -9.07
C ALA A 301 43.65 9.99 -9.88
N ALA A 302 43.93 9.03 -10.75
CA ALA A 302 42.89 8.35 -11.51
C ALA A 302 41.86 7.78 -10.54
N ALA A 303 40.58 8.09 -10.78
CA ALA A 303 39.48 7.65 -9.92
C ALA A 303 39.48 6.13 -9.79
N ALA A 304 39.30 5.63 -8.58
CA ALA A 304 39.17 4.18 -8.37
C ALA A 304 37.98 3.63 -9.19
N PRO A 305 38.04 2.36 -9.64
CA PRO A 305 36.95 1.73 -10.36
C PRO A 305 35.65 1.84 -9.54
N GLY A 306 34.57 2.37 -10.14
CA GLY A 306 33.25 2.54 -9.49
C GLY A 306 32.98 3.91 -8.86
N GLU A 307 33.93 4.84 -8.82
CA GLU A 307 33.76 6.19 -8.28
C GLU A 307 33.16 7.20 -9.29
N LYS A 308 33.06 6.83 -10.58
CA LYS A 308 32.46 7.69 -11.61
C LYS A 308 30.93 7.57 -11.60
N TYR A 309 30.25 8.69 -11.55
CA TYR A 309 28.79 8.77 -11.69
C TYR A 309 28.41 8.69 -13.19
N ASP A 310 28.42 7.47 -13.71
CA ASP A 310 28.19 7.14 -15.12
C ASP A 310 26.69 7.07 -15.48
N ALA A 311 26.42 6.84 -16.77
CA ALA A 311 25.06 6.81 -17.29
C ALA A 311 24.20 5.69 -16.66
N GLU A 312 24.77 4.52 -16.34
CA GLU A 312 24.05 3.42 -15.70
C GLU A 312 23.56 3.84 -14.31
N LEU A 313 24.45 4.42 -13.50
CA LEU A 313 24.09 4.88 -12.17
C LEU A 313 23.11 6.07 -12.21
N VAL A 314 23.19 6.95 -13.24
CA VAL A 314 22.19 8.00 -13.46
C VAL A 314 20.80 7.41 -13.66
N GLN A 315 20.67 6.34 -14.47
CA GLN A 315 19.38 5.67 -14.67
C GLN A 315 18.89 5.01 -13.37
N ALA A 316 19.78 4.37 -12.61
CA ALA A 316 19.42 3.79 -11.33
C ALA A 316 18.91 4.84 -10.32
N VAL A 317 19.55 6.03 -10.27
CA VAL A 317 19.08 7.15 -9.43
C VAL A 317 17.74 7.68 -9.93
N LYS A 318 17.51 7.84 -11.23
CA LYS A 318 16.22 8.26 -11.77
C LYS A 318 15.11 7.26 -11.44
N SER A 319 15.38 5.96 -11.57
CA SER A 319 14.43 4.90 -11.18
C SER A 319 14.12 4.98 -9.68
N PHE A 320 15.14 5.13 -8.83
CA PHE A 320 14.95 5.32 -7.41
C PHE A 320 14.11 6.57 -7.09
N GLN A 321 14.35 7.69 -7.78
CA GLN A 321 13.59 8.92 -7.62
C GLN A 321 12.11 8.71 -7.97
N ILE A 322 11.78 8.04 -9.09
CA ILE A 322 10.42 7.67 -9.49
C ILE A 322 9.77 6.80 -8.41
N GLN A 323 10.46 5.73 -7.97
CA GLN A 323 9.96 4.81 -6.93
C GLN A 323 9.69 5.52 -5.61
N ASN A 324 10.35 6.64 -5.34
CA ASN A 324 10.19 7.42 -4.12
C ASN A 324 9.45 8.76 -4.31
N GLY A 325 8.74 8.96 -5.43
CA GLY A 325 7.87 10.12 -5.67
C GLY A 325 8.62 11.43 -5.92
N LEU A 326 9.89 11.37 -6.33
CA LEU A 326 10.68 12.53 -6.71
C LEU A 326 10.69 12.75 -8.23
N ASN A 327 11.01 13.97 -8.65
CA ASN A 327 11.29 14.24 -10.06
C ASN A 327 12.59 13.52 -10.47
N PRO A 328 12.60 12.77 -11.59
CA PRO A 328 13.73 11.94 -12.00
C PRO A 328 14.80 12.76 -12.74
N ASP A 329 15.46 13.68 -12.04
CA ASP A 329 16.54 14.51 -12.58
C ASP A 329 17.92 13.82 -12.60
N GLY A 330 18.05 12.71 -11.88
CA GLY A 330 19.30 11.96 -11.74
C GLY A 330 20.33 12.67 -10.87
N VAL A 331 19.93 13.65 -10.06
CA VAL A 331 20.82 14.36 -9.12
C VAL A 331 20.59 13.83 -7.70
N VAL A 332 21.67 13.47 -7.01
CA VAL A 332 21.58 13.13 -5.59
C VAL A 332 21.71 14.43 -4.79
N GLY A 333 20.57 15.04 -4.49
CA GLY A 333 20.45 16.19 -3.60
C GLY A 333 19.94 15.79 -2.23
N GLY A 334 19.63 16.77 -1.37
CA GLY A 334 19.25 16.54 0.01
C GLY A 334 18.05 15.60 0.17
N GLU A 335 17.00 15.75 -0.64
CA GLU A 335 15.80 14.92 -0.55
C GLU A 335 16.04 13.49 -1.08
N THR A 336 16.73 13.34 -2.22
CA THR A 336 17.15 12.03 -2.73
C THR A 336 18.03 11.31 -1.71
N LEU A 337 18.98 12.02 -1.11
CA LEU A 337 19.88 11.47 -0.09
C LEU A 337 19.13 11.05 1.19
N ARG A 338 18.18 11.86 1.65
CA ARG A 338 17.33 11.53 2.80
C ARG A 338 16.62 10.19 2.58
N LEU A 339 16.00 10.01 1.39
CA LEU A 339 15.26 8.80 1.05
C LEU A 339 16.17 7.57 0.85
N LEU A 340 17.38 7.75 0.30
CA LEU A 340 18.40 6.70 0.18
C LEU A 340 18.85 6.18 1.55
N ASN A 341 18.88 7.07 2.55
CA ASN A 341 19.35 6.78 3.90
C ASN A 341 18.25 6.31 4.87
N ILE A 342 17.00 6.17 4.42
CA ILE A 342 15.98 5.53 5.27
C ILE A 342 16.41 4.09 5.56
N PRO A 343 16.54 3.69 6.85
CA PRO A 343 16.95 2.34 7.21
C PRO A 343 16.00 1.27 6.66
N VAL A 344 16.54 0.09 6.34
CA VAL A 344 15.74 -1.03 5.82
C VAL A 344 14.63 -1.45 6.79
N ALA A 345 14.87 -1.36 8.10
CA ALA A 345 13.86 -1.64 9.12
C ALA A 345 12.62 -0.73 8.99
N GLN A 346 12.83 0.57 8.78
CA GLN A 346 11.71 1.51 8.57
C GLN A 346 10.94 1.22 7.27
N ARG A 347 11.61 0.72 6.22
CA ARG A 347 10.93 0.29 4.99
C ARG A 347 10.12 -0.98 5.21
N ILE A 348 10.61 -1.91 6.03
CA ILE A 348 9.87 -3.10 6.47
C ILE A 348 8.61 -2.69 7.24
N ASP A 349 8.72 -1.78 8.20
CA ASP A 349 7.57 -1.27 8.94
C ASP A 349 6.55 -0.62 8.00
N GLN A 350 7.01 0.19 7.04
CA GLN A 350 6.15 0.81 6.04
C GLN A 350 5.42 -0.22 5.17
N LEU A 351 6.08 -1.29 4.74
CA LEU A 351 5.46 -2.40 4.01
C LEU A 351 4.37 -3.08 4.86
N ILE A 352 4.68 -3.41 6.12
CA ILE A 352 3.74 -4.05 7.06
C ILE A 352 2.50 -3.17 7.28
N LEU A 353 2.66 -1.87 7.49
CA LEU A 353 1.54 -0.94 7.68
C LEU A 353 0.65 -0.83 6.44
N ASN A 354 1.22 -0.96 5.24
CA ASN A 354 0.43 -0.98 4.01
C ASN A 354 -0.25 -2.34 3.79
N MET A 355 0.37 -3.46 4.18
CA MET A 355 -0.32 -4.75 4.22
C MET A 355 -1.50 -4.72 5.20
N GLU A 356 -1.37 -4.05 6.33
CA GLU A 356 -2.48 -3.83 7.27
C GLU A 356 -3.62 -3.04 6.62
N ARG A 357 -3.34 -1.96 5.88
CA ARG A 357 -4.34 -1.18 5.15
C ARG A 357 -5.08 -2.00 4.09
N TRP A 358 -4.39 -2.90 3.40
CA TRP A 358 -5.01 -3.80 2.43
C TRP A 358 -6.01 -4.77 3.06
N ARG A 359 -5.91 -5.07 4.36
CA ARG A 359 -6.91 -5.86 5.10
C ARG A 359 -8.18 -5.08 5.39
N TRP A 360 -8.13 -3.74 5.39
CA TRP A 360 -9.26 -2.88 5.71
C TRP A 360 -10.19 -2.60 4.53
N ILE A 361 -9.67 -2.70 3.32
CA ILE A 361 -10.42 -2.39 2.09
C ILE A 361 -11.11 -3.63 1.53
N PRO A 362 -12.09 -3.45 0.59
CA PRO A 362 -12.71 -4.57 -0.08
C PRO A 362 -11.68 -5.46 -0.79
N LYS A 363 -11.83 -6.77 -0.67
CA LYS A 363 -10.92 -7.76 -1.28
C LYS A 363 -10.90 -7.72 -2.80
N ARG A 364 -11.98 -7.25 -3.39
CA ARG A 364 -12.10 -7.00 -4.82
C ARG A 364 -12.74 -5.64 -5.02
N PHE A 365 -12.13 -4.83 -5.83
CA PHE A 365 -12.76 -3.64 -6.38
C PHE A 365 -13.75 -4.06 -7.48
N GLU A 366 -14.70 -3.20 -7.80
CA GLU A 366 -15.48 -3.35 -9.01
C GLU A 366 -14.54 -3.29 -10.24
N PRO A 367 -14.88 -3.90 -11.40
CA PRO A 367 -13.95 -3.93 -12.55
C PRO A 367 -13.58 -2.54 -13.08
N ASN A 368 -14.47 -1.57 -12.88
CA ASN A 368 -14.32 -0.20 -13.33
C ASN A 368 -14.39 0.73 -12.11
N TYR A 369 -13.35 1.52 -11.88
CA TYR A 369 -13.29 2.45 -10.75
C TYR A 369 -12.25 3.55 -10.93
N LEU A 370 -12.40 4.63 -10.17
CA LEU A 370 -11.37 5.64 -9.94
C LEU A 370 -10.69 5.36 -8.60
N LEU A 371 -9.37 5.43 -8.58
CA LEU A 371 -8.57 5.34 -7.35
C LEU A 371 -7.67 6.56 -7.24
N VAL A 372 -7.79 7.30 -6.15
CA VAL A 372 -6.87 8.38 -5.79
C VAL A 372 -5.98 7.89 -4.67
N ASN A 373 -4.69 7.69 -4.93
CA ASN A 373 -3.73 7.43 -3.87
C ASN A 373 -3.16 8.75 -3.36
N ILE A 374 -3.64 9.18 -2.19
CA ILE A 374 -3.36 10.49 -1.60
C ILE A 374 -1.85 10.76 -1.46
N PRO A 375 -1.02 9.87 -0.87
CA PRO A 375 0.42 10.12 -0.76
C PRO A 375 1.19 10.12 -2.08
N ASP A 376 0.64 9.48 -3.14
CA ASP A 376 1.23 9.47 -4.47
C ASP A 376 0.87 10.71 -5.29
N TYR A 377 -0.18 11.43 -4.86
CA TYR A 377 -0.72 12.55 -5.62
C TYR A 377 -1.14 12.16 -7.04
N LYS A 378 -1.71 10.95 -7.20
CA LYS A 378 -2.19 10.43 -8.47
C LYS A 378 -3.61 9.92 -8.37
N LEU A 379 -4.33 10.11 -9.47
CA LEU A 379 -5.60 9.47 -9.77
C LEU A 379 -5.34 8.43 -10.86
N HIS A 380 -5.88 7.23 -10.67
CA HIS A 380 -5.84 6.13 -11.62
C HIS A 380 -7.26 5.81 -12.08
N MET A 381 -7.48 5.75 -13.39
CA MET A 381 -8.71 5.24 -13.98
C MET A 381 -8.53 3.79 -14.37
N ILE A 382 -9.30 2.91 -13.74
CA ILE A 382 -9.26 1.47 -13.99
C ILE A 382 -10.52 1.07 -14.74
N GLU A 383 -10.36 0.31 -15.82
CA GLU A 383 -11.44 -0.31 -16.59
C GLU A 383 -11.10 -1.77 -16.88
N ASN A 384 -12.06 -2.67 -16.61
CA ASN A 384 -11.86 -4.12 -16.75
C ASN A 384 -10.61 -4.63 -15.99
N ASN A 385 -10.38 -4.08 -14.78
CA ASN A 385 -9.23 -4.34 -13.92
C ASN A 385 -7.86 -3.99 -14.54
N LYS A 386 -7.82 -3.05 -15.49
CA LYS A 386 -6.59 -2.53 -16.09
C LYS A 386 -6.57 -1.01 -16.01
N GLU A 387 -5.41 -0.44 -15.75
CA GLU A 387 -5.23 1.00 -15.81
C GLU A 387 -5.36 1.50 -17.26
N VAL A 388 -6.27 2.45 -17.47
CA VAL A 388 -6.50 3.09 -18.78
C VAL A 388 -5.65 4.34 -18.91
N PHE A 389 -5.60 5.13 -17.84
CA PHE A 389 -4.73 6.29 -17.69
C PHE A 389 -4.56 6.65 -16.22
N ASP A 390 -3.51 7.37 -15.93
CA ASP A 390 -3.31 8.09 -14.67
C ASP A 390 -3.21 9.59 -14.91
N MET A 391 -3.41 10.38 -13.85
CA MET A 391 -3.14 11.82 -13.86
C MET A 391 -2.72 12.33 -12.49
N ARG A 392 -2.03 13.46 -12.48
CA ARG A 392 -1.63 14.13 -11.24
C ARG A 392 -2.84 14.72 -10.53
N VAL A 393 -2.81 14.70 -9.20
CA VAL A 393 -3.81 15.40 -8.37
C VAL A 393 -3.13 16.26 -7.31
N ILE A 394 -3.90 17.26 -6.83
CA ILE A 394 -3.57 18.06 -5.65
C ILE A 394 -4.57 17.67 -4.56
N VAL A 395 -4.05 17.28 -3.39
CA VAL A 395 -4.85 16.86 -2.24
C VAL A 395 -4.79 17.89 -1.11
N GLY A 396 -5.50 17.65 -0.02
CA GLY A 396 -5.53 18.53 1.14
C GLY A 396 -4.17 18.74 1.80
N LYS A 397 -4.00 19.90 2.43
CA LYS A 397 -2.89 20.16 3.37
C LYS A 397 -3.03 19.25 4.60
N ALA A 398 -1.96 19.03 5.35
CA ALA A 398 -2.01 18.23 6.58
C ALA A 398 -3.06 18.73 7.61
N LEU A 399 -3.31 20.03 7.69
CA LEU A 399 -4.34 20.60 8.55
C LEU A 399 -5.77 20.42 8.04
N ASN A 400 -5.92 20.15 6.75
CA ASN A 400 -7.19 19.94 6.07
C ASN A 400 -7.03 18.70 5.18
N ALA A 401 -6.71 17.57 5.80
CA ALA A 401 -6.40 16.33 5.12
C ALA A 401 -7.58 15.85 4.27
N THR A 402 -7.30 15.34 3.09
CA THR A 402 -8.29 14.60 2.30
C THR A 402 -8.62 13.30 3.03
N PRO A 403 -9.89 13.03 3.39
CA PRO A 403 -10.28 11.82 4.11
C PRO A 403 -10.14 10.57 3.24
N VAL A 404 -9.97 9.42 3.89
CA VAL A 404 -9.91 8.11 3.23
C VAL A 404 -11.29 7.45 3.28
N PHE A 405 -11.94 7.34 2.13
CA PHE A 405 -13.27 6.73 2.01
C PHE A 405 -13.54 6.25 0.58
N SER A 406 -14.67 5.61 0.36
CA SER A 406 -15.15 5.25 -0.97
C SER A 406 -16.61 5.61 -1.14
N ASP A 407 -16.97 6.04 -2.33
CA ASP A 407 -18.34 6.31 -2.75
C ASP A 407 -18.50 6.10 -4.26
N LYS A 408 -19.66 6.44 -4.83
CA LYS A 408 -19.92 6.33 -6.27
C LYS A 408 -20.10 7.70 -6.90
N MET A 409 -19.33 7.98 -7.95
CA MET A 409 -19.48 9.17 -8.75
C MET A 409 -20.76 9.11 -9.56
N GLU A 410 -21.56 10.17 -9.48
CA GLU A 410 -22.89 10.25 -10.09
C GLU A 410 -23.00 11.35 -11.13
N TYR A 411 -22.25 12.45 -10.97
CA TYR A 411 -22.40 13.62 -11.82
C TYR A 411 -21.08 14.21 -12.26
N VAL A 412 -21.03 14.68 -13.51
CA VAL A 412 -20.10 15.69 -13.99
C VAL A 412 -20.85 17.02 -14.01
N VAL A 413 -20.29 18.06 -13.39
CA VAL A 413 -20.85 19.41 -13.40
C VAL A 413 -19.93 20.29 -14.22
N LEU A 414 -20.45 20.84 -15.31
CA LEU A 414 -19.77 21.76 -16.21
C LEU A 414 -20.10 23.19 -15.84
N ALA A 415 -19.14 24.10 -15.98
CA ALA A 415 -19.25 25.51 -15.58
C ALA A 415 -19.83 25.67 -14.15
N PRO A 416 -19.22 25.04 -13.11
CA PRO A 416 -19.79 25.00 -11.76
C PRO A 416 -19.75 26.35 -11.07
N TYR A 417 -20.77 26.65 -10.23
CA TYR A 417 -20.60 27.63 -9.17
C TYR A 417 -19.73 27.05 -8.06
N TRP A 418 -18.82 27.84 -7.50
CA TRP A 418 -18.15 27.48 -6.26
C TRP A 418 -18.88 28.07 -5.05
N ASN A 419 -19.66 27.26 -4.39
CA ASN A 419 -20.26 27.62 -3.10
C ASN A 419 -19.17 27.58 -2.03
N VAL A 420 -18.85 28.72 -1.45
CA VAL A 420 -17.73 28.86 -0.52
C VAL A 420 -18.11 28.27 0.84
N PRO A 421 -17.37 27.28 1.36
CA PRO A 421 -17.61 26.74 2.68
C PRO A 421 -17.52 27.80 3.78
N TYR A 422 -18.39 27.70 4.80
CA TYR A 422 -18.39 28.70 5.90
C TYR A 422 -17.02 28.85 6.56
N SER A 423 -16.26 27.76 6.71
CA SER A 423 -14.90 27.80 7.27
C SER A 423 -13.92 28.68 6.49
N ILE A 424 -14.06 28.78 5.17
CA ILE A 424 -13.27 29.67 4.30
C ILE A 424 -13.81 31.09 4.43
N ILE A 425 -15.13 31.27 4.44
CA ILE A 425 -15.76 32.57 4.68
C ILE A 425 -15.21 33.16 5.98
N ASP A 426 -15.30 32.43 7.06
CA ASP A 426 -14.91 32.88 8.40
C ASP A 426 -13.41 33.21 8.52
N LYS A 427 -12.55 32.28 8.05
CA LYS A 427 -11.09 32.40 8.25
C LYS A 427 -10.41 33.32 7.25
N GLU A 428 -10.88 33.38 6.01
CA GLU A 428 -10.14 34.00 4.91
C GLU A 428 -10.84 35.24 4.31
N LEU A 429 -12.17 35.22 4.23
CA LEU A 429 -12.94 36.25 3.54
C LEU A 429 -13.61 37.26 4.48
N ARG A 430 -14.08 36.84 5.65
CA ARG A 430 -14.81 37.69 6.59
C ARG A 430 -14.09 39.00 6.93
N PRO A 431 -12.77 39.04 7.23
CA PRO A 431 -12.10 40.33 7.50
C PRO A 431 -12.14 41.29 6.32
N LYS A 432 -12.06 40.79 5.10
CA LYS A 432 -12.09 41.58 3.86
C LYS A 432 -13.51 42.05 3.55
N LEU A 433 -14.50 41.17 3.77
CA LEU A 433 -15.92 41.49 3.58
C LEU A 433 -16.43 42.49 4.60
N ALA A 434 -15.99 42.39 5.85
CA ALA A 434 -16.32 43.38 6.89
C ALA A 434 -15.72 44.77 6.60
N ALA A 435 -14.56 44.84 5.95
CA ALA A 435 -13.96 46.10 5.56
C ALA A 435 -14.69 46.77 4.36
N ASN A 436 -15.00 46.03 3.32
CA ASN A 436 -15.77 46.48 2.17
C ASN A 436 -16.32 45.27 1.41
N ALA A 437 -17.60 44.95 1.66
CA ALA A 437 -18.24 43.77 1.10
C ALA A 437 -18.32 43.84 -0.42
N GLN A 438 -18.91 44.88 -0.98
CA GLN A 438 -19.15 44.98 -2.43
C GLN A 438 -17.84 44.99 -3.23
N ALA A 439 -16.85 45.81 -2.84
CA ALA A 439 -15.57 45.84 -3.55
C ALA A 439 -14.80 44.51 -3.46
N THR A 440 -14.97 43.77 -2.34
CA THR A 440 -14.37 42.44 -2.19
C THR A 440 -15.04 41.42 -3.10
N LEU A 441 -16.37 41.43 -3.18
CA LEU A 441 -17.15 40.54 -4.06
C LEU A 441 -16.85 40.80 -5.55
N ASP A 442 -16.84 42.06 -5.97
CA ASP A 442 -16.55 42.43 -7.35
C ASP A 442 -15.15 41.99 -7.78
N ARG A 443 -14.15 42.23 -6.92
CA ARG A 443 -12.76 41.82 -7.19
C ARG A 443 -12.63 40.30 -7.32
N LEU A 444 -13.35 39.54 -6.50
CA LEU A 444 -13.27 38.08 -6.46
C LEU A 444 -14.27 37.40 -7.40
N ASP A 445 -15.07 38.15 -8.13
CA ASP A 445 -16.18 37.66 -8.97
C ASP A 445 -17.14 36.74 -8.18
N MET A 446 -17.52 37.23 -7.02
CA MET A 446 -18.41 36.51 -6.09
C MET A 446 -19.74 37.22 -5.92
N GLU A 447 -20.75 36.50 -5.46
CA GLU A 447 -22.06 37.03 -5.12
C GLU A 447 -22.60 36.32 -3.86
N VAL A 448 -23.43 37.05 -3.12
CA VAL A 448 -24.24 36.45 -2.05
C VAL A 448 -25.63 36.19 -2.57
N VAL A 449 -26.13 34.97 -2.34
CA VAL A 449 -27.45 34.57 -2.82
C VAL A 449 -28.26 33.88 -1.73
N LYS A 450 -29.57 33.92 -1.86
CA LYS A 450 -30.52 33.09 -1.11
C LYS A 450 -31.06 32.00 -2.04
N GLY A 451 -30.99 30.75 -1.58
CA GLY A 451 -31.34 29.60 -2.41
C GLY A 451 -30.10 29.00 -3.10
N SER A 452 -30.31 28.11 -4.07
CA SER A 452 -29.28 27.36 -4.77
C SER A 452 -29.51 27.30 -6.29
N GLY A 453 -28.42 27.01 -7.05
CA GLY A 453 -28.45 26.87 -8.50
C GLY A 453 -28.83 28.18 -9.25
N ALA A 454 -29.32 28.05 -10.47
CA ALA A 454 -29.66 29.17 -11.34
C ALA A 454 -30.85 30.03 -10.85
N LYS A 455 -31.67 29.48 -9.94
CA LYS A 455 -32.84 30.18 -9.37
C LYS A 455 -32.53 30.93 -8.06
N ALA A 456 -31.27 30.97 -7.64
CA ALA A 456 -30.87 31.68 -6.43
C ALA A 456 -31.04 33.20 -6.61
N THR A 457 -31.58 33.87 -5.58
CA THR A 457 -31.84 35.31 -5.60
C THR A 457 -30.66 36.08 -5.01
N PRO A 458 -30.07 37.07 -5.72
CA PRO A 458 -29.00 37.91 -5.19
C PRO A 458 -29.42 38.66 -3.92
N ILE A 459 -28.51 38.82 -3.00
CA ILE A 459 -28.64 39.56 -1.74
C ILE A 459 -27.62 40.71 -1.74
N ASP A 460 -28.05 41.89 -1.31
CA ASP A 460 -27.13 42.99 -1.10
C ASP A 460 -26.15 42.66 0.04
N ALA A 461 -24.87 42.55 -0.33
CA ALA A 461 -23.81 42.20 0.59
C ALA A 461 -23.60 43.25 1.70
N ASN A 462 -23.98 44.50 1.47
CA ASN A 462 -23.86 45.57 2.47
C ASN A 462 -24.95 45.47 3.56
N SER A 463 -26.01 44.66 3.31
CA SER A 463 -27.05 44.40 4.31
C SER A 463 -26.65 43.34 5.34
N ILE A 464 -25.46 42.71 5.22
CA ILE A 464 -24.99 41.63 6.05
C ILE A 464 -23.97 42.15 7.08
N ASP A 465 -24.17 41.81 8.35
CA ASP A 465 -23.22 42.09 9.41
C ASP A 465 -22.06 41.08 9.38
N TRP A 466 -21.08 41.34 8.50
CA TRP A 466 -19.91 40.50 8.32
C TRP A 466 -19.01 40.44 9.57
N ALA A 467 -18.99 41.47 10.39
CA ALA A 467 -18.14 41.54 11.58
C ALA A 467 -18.58 40.53 12.64
N ASN A 468 -19.90 40.38 12.82
CA ASN A 468 -20.51 39.50 13.83
C ASN A 468 -21.08 38.20 13.26
N LEU A 469 -20.63 37.80 12.06
CA LEU A 469 -21.10 36.61 11.40
C LEU A 469 -20.72 35.33 12.17
N THR A 470 -21.70 34.46 12.40
CA THR A 470 -21.52 33.16 13.01
C THR A 470 -22.20 32.06 12.17
N PRO A 471 -21.89 30.77 12.36
CA PRO A 471 -22.60 29.69 11.67
C PRO A 471 -24.13 29.73 11.87
N ALA A 472 -24.59 30.17 13.04
CA ALA A 472 -26.00 30.27 13.36
C ALA A 472 -26.70 31.44 12.65
N THR A 473 -25.98 32.53 12.37
CA THR A 473 -26.52 33.72 11.70
C THR A 473 -26.38 33.69 10.18
N TRP A 474 -25.51 32.82 9.65
CA TRP A 474 -25.29 32.65 8.22
C TRP A 474 -26.44 31.88 7.56
N LYS A 475 -27.25 32.57 6.74
CA LYS A 475 -28.47 32.05 6.10
C LYS A 475 -28.42 32.14 4.57
N TYR A 476 -27.27 32.49 4.04
CA TYR A 476 -27.05 32.75 2.62
C TYR A 476 -26.00 31.81 2.06
N THR A 477 -25.79 31.85 0.76
CA THR A 477 -24.67 31.21 0.08
C THR A 477 -23.79 32.29 -0.51
N LEU A 478 -22.51 32.32 -0.12
CA LEU A 478 -21.48 33.04 -0.82
C LEU A 478 -20.95 32.13 -1.92
N ARG A 479 -21.03 32.57 -3.18
CA ARG A 479 -20.55 31.74 -4.29
C ARG A 479 -19.75 32.55 -5.30
N ARG A 480 -18.81 31.88 -5.97
CA ARG A 480 -18.13 32.41 -7.14
C ARG A 480 -18.81 31.91 -8.41
N ARG A 481 -18.91 32.81 -9.41
CA ARG A 481 -19.52 32.49 -10.70
C ARG A 481 -18.64 31.57 -11.55
N PRO A 482 -19.23 30.83 -12.52
CA PRO A 482 -18.46 30.12 -13.53
C PRO A 482 -17.52 31.04 -14.30
N GLY A 483 -16.30 30.58 -14.57
CA GLY A 483 -15.34 31.33 -15.36
C GLY A 483 -13.90 31.25 -14.87
N PRO A 484 -12.95 31.95 -15.47
CA PRO A 484 -11.52 31.73 -15.32
C PRO A 484 -10.95 32.05 -13.89
N LYS A 485 -11.74 32.76 -13.09
CA LYS A 485 -11.37 33.03 -11.68
C LYS A 485 -11.92 32.00 -10.70
N ASN A 486 -12.70 31.03 -11.17
CA ASN A 486 -13.34 30.06 -10.29
C ASN A 486 -12.30 29.05 -9.76
N ASP A 487 -12.21 28.89 -8.44
CA ASP A 487 -11.28 27.94 -7.82
C ASP A 487 -11.59 26.47 -8.16
N LEU A 488 -12.83 26.17 -8.61
CA LEU A 488 -13.21 24.85 -9.09
C LEU A 488 -12.91 24.64 -10.58
N GLY A 489 -12.34 25.65 -11.27
CA GLY A 489 -12.15 25.63 -12.72
C GLY A 489 -13.46 25.44 -13.49
N ASP A 490 -13.39 24.70 -14.58
CA ASP A 490 -14.49 24.52 -15.53
C ASP A 490 -15.29 23.23 -15.29
N VAL A 491 -14.77 22.30 -14.49
CA VAL A 491 -15.40 20.97 -14.27
C VAL A 491 -15.31 20.53 -12.82
N LYS A 492 -16.42 19.97 -12.33
CA LYS A 492 -16.50 19.34 -11.00
C LYS A 492 -17.12 17.95 -11.14
N PHE A 493 -16.60 16.98 -10.39
CA PHE A 493 -17.06 15.59 -10.39
C PHE A 493 -17.60 15.24 -9.01
N ILE A 494 -18.89 14.88 -8.94
CA ILE A 494 -19.60 14.70 -7.68
C ILE A 494 -19.85 13.21 -7.41
N PHE A 495 -19.41 12.78 -6.25
CA PHE A 495 -19.79 11.53 -5.60
C PHE A 495 -20.37 11.90 -4.23
N PRO A 496 -21.70 11.80 -4.01
CA PRO A 496 -22.34 12.25 -2.78
C PRO A 496 -21.77 11.53 -1.55
N ASN A 497 -21.26 12.29 -0.59
CA ASN A 497 -20.65 11.76 0.62
C ASN A 497 -20.79 12.72 1.80
N SER A 498 -20.61 12.21 3.03
CA SER A 498 -20.75 12.99 4.26
C SER A 498 -19.58 13.95 4.53
N ASN A 499 -18.52 13.90 3.74
CA ASN A 499 -17.32 14.73 3.90
C ASN A 499 -17.34 15.97 3.00
N ASP A 500 -18.34 16.13 2.14
CA ASP A 500 -18.41 17.18 1.12
C ASP A 500 -17.16 17.26 0.21
N VAL A 501 -16.50 16.12 -0.02
CA VAL A 501 -15.32 16.00 -0.88
C VAL A 501 -15.75 15.66 -2.31
N TYR A 502 -15.11 16.28 -3.27
CA TYR A 502 -15.32 16.06 -4.71
C TYR A 502 -14.01 16.20 -5.46
N LEU A 503 -13.96 15.71 -6.72
CA LEU A 503 -12.86 16.05 -7.62
C LEU A 503 -13.25 17.30 -8.41
N HIS A 504 -12.26 18.14 -8.77
CA HIS A 504 -12.53 19.34 -9.56
C HIS A 504 -11.30 19.83 -10.30
N ASP A 505 -11.53 20.68 -11.25
CA ASP A 505 -10.55 21.45 -11.97
C ASP A 505 -9.97 22.59 -11.11
N THR A 506 -9.02 23.36 -11.64
CA THR A 506 -8.42 24.53 -10.98
C THR A 506 -7.78 25.45 -12.01
N PRO A 507 -7.84 26.78 -11.82
CA PRO A 507 -7.09 27.72 -12.65
C PRO A 507 -5.58 27.77 -12.31
N HIS A 508 -5.08 26.92 -11.41
CA HIS A 508 -3.71 26.91 -10.90
C HIS A 508 -2.94 25.68 -11.37
N ASP A 509 -2.85 25.49 -12.69
CA ASP A 509 -2.21 24.31 -13.32
C ASP A 509 -0.71 24.21 -13.02
N GLU A 510 -0.04 25.33 -12.75
CA GLU A 510 1.37 25.37 -12.42
C GLU A 510 1.71 24.54 -11.15
N LEU A 511 0.75 24.38 -10.25
CA LEU A 511 0.93 23.61 -9.00
C LEU A 511 1.08 22.11 -9.27
N PHE A 512 0.59 21.59 -10.38
CA PHE A 512 0.77 20.17 -10.71
C PHE A 512 2.22 19.81 -11.06
N SER A 513 3.06 20.80 -11.37
CA SER A 513 4.51 20.59 -11.59
C SER A 513 5.28 20.27 -10.32
N GLN A 514 4.73 20.59 -9.16
CA GLN A 514 5.37 20.36 -7.86
C GLN A 514 5.39 18.86 -7.54
N ALA A 515 6.49 18.40 -6.91
CA ALA A 515 6.59 17.02 -6.44
C ALA A 515 5.65 16.75 -5.23
N LYS A 516 5.54 17.70 -4.29
CA LYS A 516 4.62 17.65 -3.15
C LYS A 516 3.41 18.51 -3.44
N ARG A 517 2.23 17.91 -3.49
CA ARG A 517 0.99 18.56 -3.94
C ARG A 517 -0.13 18.55 -2.90
N GLY A 518 0.21 18.79 -1.65
CA GLY A 518 -0.73 18.98 -0.53
C GLY A 518 -1.13 20.44 -0.38
N PHE A 519 -2.01 20.99 -1.22
CA PHE A 519 -2.34 22.42 -1.25
C PHE A 519 -3.81 22.74 -1.05
N SER A 520 -4.74 21.78 -1.22
CA SER A 520 -6.17 22.02 -1.14
C SER A 520 -6.68 22.09 0.30
N HIS A 521 -7.98 22.39 0.47
CA HIS A 521 -8.69 22.35 1.74
C HIS A 521 -9.43 21.01 1.99
N GLY A 522 -9.01 19.95 1.28
CA GLY A 522 -9.57 18.59 1.44
C GLY A 522 -10.10 17.99 0.14
N CYS A 523 -10.68 18.78 -0.76
CA CYS A 523 -11.07 18.32 -2.09
C CYS A 523 -9.85 18.00 -2.97
N VAL A 524 -10.06 17.23 -4.02
CA VAL A 524 -8.99 16.76 -4.91
C VAL A 524 -9.07 17.51 -6.24
N ARG A 525 -7.99 18.25 -6.57
CA ARG A 525 -7.85 18.89 -7.90
C ARG A 525 -7.25 17.90 -8.87
N VAL A 526 -7.75 17.85 -10.10
CA VAL A 526 -7.28 16.94 -11.16
C VAL A 526 -6.57 17.71 -12.27
N ALA A 527 -5.48 17.17 -12.80
CA ALA A 527 -4.65 17.87 -13.79
C ALA A 527 -5.25 17.88 -15.20
N GLU A 528 -6.08 16.89 -15.54
CA GLU A 528 -6.67 16.73 -16.88
C GLU A 528 -8.20 16.60 -16.77
N PRO A 529 -8.91 17.67 -16.31
CA PRO A 529 -10.34 17.58 -15.99
C PRO A 529 -11.20 17.33 -17.24
N LEU A 530 -10.87 17.92 -18.38
CA LEU A 530 -11.62 17.71 -19.62
C LEU A 530 -11.50 16.28 -20.13
N LYS A 531 -10.30 15.70 -20.09
CA LYS A 531 -10.06 14.29 -20.42
C LYS A 531 -10.86 13.35 -19.52
N LEU A 532 -10.90 13.64 -18.22
CA LEU A 532 -11.70 12.86 -17.28
C LEU A 532 -13.20 12.99 -17.57
N ALA A 533 -13.69 14.21 -17.86
CA ALA A 533 -15.09 14.46 -18.19
C ALA A 533 -15.51 13.74 -19.49
N GLU A 534 -14.71 13.86 -20.54
CA GLU A 534 -14.95 13.17 -21.81
C GLU A 534 -15.00 11.65 -21.61
N TYR A 535 -14.02 11.09 -20.89
CA TYR A 535 -13.99 9.66 -20.60
C TYR A 535 -15.24 9.19 -19.86
N LEU A 536 -15.66 9.91 -18.82
CA LEU A 536 -16.82 9.55 -18.01
C LEU A 536 -18.14 9.68 -18.77
N LEU A 537 -18.22 10.61 -19.72
CA LEU A 537 -19.43 10.86 -20.51
C LEU A 537 -19.45 10.15 -21.87
N ARG A 538 -18.37 9.45 -22.27
CA ARG A 538 -18.22 8.84 -23.61
C ARG A 538 -19.37 7.93 -24.05
N ASN A 539 -20.04 7.28 -23.09
CA ASN A 539 -21.17 6.39 -23.35
C ASN A 539 -22.53 7.10 -23.23
N LYS A 540 -22.55 8.43 -23.05
CA LYS A 540 -23.78 9.23 -22.96
C LYS A 540 -24.03 9.92 -24.29
N PRO A 541 -25.14 9.61 -25.01
CA PRO A 541 -25.43 10.20 -26.30
C PRO A 541 -25.44 11.72 -26.26
N GLY A 542 -24.77 12.34 -27.22
CA GLY A 542 -24.72 13.80 -27.39
C GLY A 542 -23.72 14.51 -26.45
N TRP A 543 -22.84 13.76 -25.80
CA TRP A 543 -21.77 14.30 -24.95
C TRP A 543 -20.39 13.86 -25.45
N ASP A 544 -19.86 14.65 -26.38
CA ASP A 544 -18.47 14.56 -26.82
C ASP A 544 -17.69 15.80 -26.32
N MET A 545 -16.40 15.87 -26.63
CA MET A 545 -15.54 16.98 -26.21
C MET A 545 -16.10 18.32 -26.68
N ALA A 546 -16.58 18.42 -27.94
CA ALA A 546 -17.12 19.66 -28.47
C ALA A 546 -18.36 20.15 -27.69
N LYS A 547 -19.24 19.20 -27.27
CA LYS A 547 -20.40 19.53 -26.45
C LYS A 547 -20.03 19.92 -25.02
N ILE A 548 -18.99 19.31 -24.46
CA ILE A 548 -18.46 19.69 -23.15
C ILE A 548 -17.91 21.12 -23.19
N GLU A 549 -17.07 21.44 -24.19
CA GLU A 549 -16.48 22.77 -24.36
C GLU A 549 -17.54 23.86 -24.65
N GLU A 550 -18.51 23.57 -25.51
CA GLU A 550 -19.65 24.46 -25.77
C GLU A 550 -20.42 24.79 -24.50
N THR A 551 -20.69 23.76 -23.67
CA THR A 551 -21.42 23.92 -22.43
C THR A 551 -20.64 24.77 -21.41
N ILE A 552 -19.33 24.56 -21.29
CA ILE A 552 -18.44 25.37 -20.44
C ILE A 552 -18.41 26.84 -20.93
N ALA A 553 -18.28 27.06 -22.24
CA ALA A 553 -18.25 28.39 -22.82
C ALA A 553 -19.55 29.20 -22.58
N GLY A 554 -20.68 28.50 -22.43
CA GLY A 554 -21.97 29.10 -22.06
C GLY A 554 -22.02 29.67 -20.63
N ARG A 555 -21.09 29.30 -19.75
CA ARG A 555 -21.01 29.76 -18.35
C ARG A 555 -22.28 29.55 -17.51
N GLU A 556 -23.08 28.58 -17.90
CA GLU A 556 -24.25 28.15 -17.15
C GLU A 556 -23.99 26.78 -16.53
N GLU A 557 -24.14 26.69 -15.18
CA GLU A 557 -23.89 25.44 -14.45
C GLU A 557 -24.79 24.33 -14.98
N LYS A 558 -24.17 23.24 -15.43
CA LYS A 558 -24.85 22.08 -15.97
C LYS A 558 -24.47 20.79 -15.27
N TYR A 559 -25.44 20.17 -14.61
CA TYR A 559 -25.31 18.83 -14.05
C TYR A 559 -25.57 17.78 -15.11
N VAL A 560 -24.61 16.92 -15.35
CA VAL A 560 -24.71 15.79 -16.29
C VAL A 560 -24.55 14.49 -15.50
N SER A 561 -25.64 13.73 -15.33
CA SER A 561 -25.58 12.42 -14.67
C SER A 561 -24.79 11.43 -15.50
N LEU A 562 -23.97 10.61 -14.84
CA LEU A 562 -23.26 9.52 -15.47
C LEU A 562 -24.25 8.42 -15.94
N PRO A 563 -23.99 7.75 -17.08
CA PRO A 563 -24.77 6.60 -17.51
C PRO A 563 -24.77 5.46 -16.48
N GLU A 564 -23.61 5.25 -15.86
CA GLU A 564 -23.36 4.29 -14.79
C GLU A 564 -22.58 4.98 -13.67
N HIS A 565 -23.00 4.74 -12.43
CA HIS A 565 -22.29 5.29 -11.29
C HIS A 565 -20.95 4.58 -11.12
N LEU A 566 -19.87 5.34 -11.09
CA LEU A 566 -18.51 4.82 -11.03
C LEU A 566 -17.96 4.85 -9.60
N PRO A 567 -17.51 3.71 -9.03
CA PRO A 567 -16.85 3.69 -7.74
C PRO A 567 -15.62 4.60 -7.70
N VAL A 568 -15.47 5.35 -6.62
CA VAL A 568 -14.32 6.20 -6.33
C VAL A 568 -13.74 5.77 -5.01
N TYR A 569 -12.45 5.46 -5.00
CA TYR A 569 -11.69 5.10 -3.81
C TYR A 569 -10.64 6.18 -3.54
N LEU A 570 -10.76 6.89 -2.43
CA LEU A 570 -9.70 7.74 -1.90
C LEU A 570 -8.94 6.91 -0.87
N VAL A 571 -7.70 6.56 -1.18
CA VAL A 571 -6.87 5.65 -0.38
C VAL A 571 -5.58 6.32 0.08
N TYR A 572 -4.93 5.73 1.08
CA TYR A 572 -3.68 6.25 1.64
C TYR A 572 -2.65 5.13 1.70
N PHE A 573 -2.02 4.83 0.55
CA PHE A 573 -0.94 3.87 0.48
C PHE A 573 0.41 4.57 0.35
N THR A 574 1.26 4.38 1.35
CA THR A 574 2.63 4.91 1.37
C THR A 574 3.64 3.91 0.78
N SER A 575 3.22 2.68 0.52
CA SER A 575 3.98 1.74 -0.31
C SER A 575 3.05 0.81 -1.10
N TRP A 576 3.48 0.43 -2.31
CA TRP A 576 2.84 -0.55 -3.19
C TRP A 576 3.88 -1.12 -4.16
N VAL A 577 3.50 -2.13 -4.91
CA VAL A 577 4.34 -2.74 -5.95
C VAL A 577 3.67 -2.52 -7.30
N ASP A 578 4.41 -2.03 -8.29
CA ASP A 578 3.89 -1.83 -9.64
C ASP A 578 3.87 -3.15 -10.45
N GLU A 579 3.28 -3.13 -11.65
CA GLU A 579 3.20 -4.29 -12.55
C GLU A 579 4.57 -4.86 -12.95
N ALA A 580 5.60 -4.04 -12.92
CA ALA A 580 6.99 -4.46 -13.21
C ALA A 580 7.69 -5.08 -12.00
N GLY A 581 7.02 -5.12 -10.83
CA GLY A 581 7.57 -5.64 -9.58
C GLY A 581 8.40 -4.63 -8.78
N ASN A 582 8.42 -3.34 -9.15
CA ASN A 582 9.15 -2.34 -8.41
C ASN A 582 8.36 -1.89 -7.17
N VAL A 583 9.04 -1.81 -6.04
CA VAL A 583 8.46 -1.30 -4.80
C VAL A 583 8.51 0.22 -4.78
N HIS A 584 7.36 0.83 -4.63
CA HIS A 584 7.21 2.27 -4.49
C HIS A 584 7.01 2.67 -3.03
N PHE A 585 7.59 3.81 -2.66
CA PHE A 585 7.44 4.41 -1.33
C PHE A 585 7.07 5.88 -1.45
N ARG A 586 6.25 6.37 -0.52
CA ARG A 586 5.89 7.79 -0.38
C ARG A 586 6.06 8.24 1.05
N ASP A 587 6.28 9.52 1.23
CA ASP A 587 6.28 10.15 2.55
C ASP A 587 4.89 10.06 3.18
N ASP A 588 4.85 9.93 4.49
CA ASP A 588 3.63 9.97 5.31
C ASP A 588 3.17 11.42 5.51
N ILE A 589 2.49 11.97 4.50
CA ILE A 589 2.16 13.39 4.40
C ILE A 589 1.15 13.88 5.45
N TYR A 590 0.38 12.97 6.06
CA TYR A 590 -0.62 13.27 7.10
C TYR A 590 -0.27 12.66 8.46
N GLY A 591 0.83 11.91 8.58
CA GLY A 591 1.21 11.22 9.81
C GLY A 591 0.38 9.96 10.11
N HIS A 592 -0.27 9.39 9.10
CA HIS A 592 -1.10 8.19 9.27
C HIS A 592 -0.28 6.92 9.49
N ASP A 593 0.93 6.80 8.87
CA ASP A 593 1.86 5.70 9.18
C ASP A 593 2.32 5.78 10.62
N LYS A 594 2.71 6.98 11.06
CA LYS A 594 3.16 7.21 12.44
C LYS A 594 2.09 6.85 13.46
N SER A 595 0.84 7.23 13.20
CA SER A 595 -0.28 6.94 14.08
C SER A 595 -0.61 5.45 14.09
N LEU A 596 -0.64 4.81 12.92
CA LEU A 596 -0.90 3.38 12.81
C LEU A 596 0.23 2.55 13.43
N ALA A 597 1.49 2.91 13.22
CA ALA A 597 2.65 2.23 13.79
C ALA A 597 2.58 2.17 15.32
N LYS A 598 2.10 3.24 15.95
CA LYS A 598 1.92 3.31 17.40
C LYS A 598 0.91 2.29 17.92
N GLU A 599 -0.15 2.01 17.16
CA GLU A 599 -1.17 1.03 17.56
C GLU A 599 -0.79 -0.40 17.15
N TYR A 600 -0.03 -0.53 16.06
CA TYR A 600 0.29 -1.84 15.46
C TYR A 600 1.49 -2.53 16.10
N PHE A 601 2.53 -1.78 16.50
CA PHE A 601 3.79 -2.32 17.02
C PHE A 601 3.94 -2.22 18.55
N ASN A 602 2.89 -1.76 19.27
CA ASN A 602 2.91 -1.65 20.74
C ASN A 602 2.46 -2.93 21.44
#